data_d77ddbf65e53232422ad93fa22c7a6c0
#
_entry.id   d77ddbf65e53232422ad93fa22c7a6c0
#
_cell.length_a   1.000
_cell.length_b   1.000
_cell.length_c   1.000
_cell.angle_alpha   90.00
_cell.angle_beta   90.00
_cell.angle_gamma   90.00
#
_symmetry.space_group_name_H-M   'P 1'
#
loop_
_entity.id
_entity.type
_entity.pdbx_description
1 polymer ?
#
loop_
_entity_poly.entity_id
_entity_poly.type
_entity_poly.pdbx_seq_one_letter_code
_entity_poly.pdbx_strand_id
1 'polypeptide(L)'
;MAELKIISMDEVQSKEVNWLWYPYIPYGKITIIQGDPGEGKTTLALRLAALLSKGEALPYDDTEREPVKIIYQTAEDGLEDTIKPRLEAAEADCTQIKVIDESEAALSMLDERIEKAIIEVGARVVILDPIQAYVGANINMNNANEVRNVMAQLGRIAEKYDCAILLVGHMNKGSGNKSSYRGLGSIDFQASARSVLIVGRIKDNPQVRVMVQDKSSLAPEGEAIAFELDKENGFKWIGHYDISVDDLLSGIPKEKKSEQAENLILEYLSKGKYPQQALLKKARAAGISKRLLDEAKKSLNVQSVKEGSQWYWQLPEKME
;
A
#
# COMPACT_ATOMS: atom_id res chain seq x y z
N MET A 1 -6.90 -36.85 20.14
CA MET A 1 -5.58 -36.22 20.02
C MET A 1 -5.26 -36.21 18.54
N ALA A 2 -4.66 -35.12 18.02
CA ALA A 2 -4.21 -35.09 16.62
C ALA A 2 -3.06 -36.09 16.45
N GLU A 3 -3.07 -36.86 15.37
CA GLU A 3 -2.00 -37.80 15.04
C GLU A 3 -0.75 -37.02 14.55
N LEU A 4 0.43 -37.42 15.01
CA LEU A 4 1.69 -36.83 14.54
C LEU A 4 1.92 -37.20 13.07
N LYS A 5 1.95 -36.19 12.20
CA LYS A 5 2.29 -36.33 10.79
C LYS A 5 3.58 -35.55 10.49
N ILE A 6 4.62 -36.24 10.03
CA ILE A 6 5.89 -35.63 9.60
C ILE A 6 5.92 -35.68 8.08
N ILE A 7 6.27 -34.56 7.46
CA ILE A 7 6.41 -34.42 6.00
C ILE A 7 7.87 -34.07 5.72
N SER A 8 8.52 -34.81 4.84
CA SER A 8 9.87 -34.48 4.39
C SER A 8 9.84 -33.35 3.33
N MET A 9 10.77 -32.42 3.39
CA MET A 9 10.79 -31.27 2.48
C MET A 9 11.07 -31.64 1.02
N ASP A 10 11.69 -32.77 0.75
CA ASP A 10 11.92 -33.31 -0.60
C ASP A 10 10.62 -33.87 -1.22
N GLU A 11 9.61 -34.20 -0.40
CA GLU A 11 8.28 -34.59 -0.87
C GLU A 11 7.38 -33.39 -1.17
N VAL A 12 7.75 -32.17 -0.73
CA VAL A 12 6.97 -30.96 -0.93
C VAL A 12 7.24 -30.37 -2.32
N GLN A 13 6.20 -30.28 -3.13
CA GLN A 13 6.30 -29.61 -4.43
C GLN A 13 6.29 -28.08 -4.23
N SER A 14 7.29 -27.39 -4.77
CA SER A 14 7.31 -25.94 -4.81
C SER A 14 6.19 -25.41 -5.72
N LYS A 15 5.53 -24.33 -5.28
CA LYS A 15 4.52 -23.62 -6.08
C LYS A 15 4.91 -22.16 -6.18
N GLU A 16 4.74 -21.60 -7.36
CA GLU A 16 4.85 -20.16 -7.55
C GLU A 16 3.70 -19.44 -6.85
N VAL A 17 3.96 -18.21 -6.43
CA VAL A 17 2.93 -17.36 -5.83
C VAL A 17 2.05 -16.80 -6.94
N ASN A 18 0.76 -17.08 -6.87
CA ASN A 18 -0.23 -16.44 -7.75
C ASN A 18 -0.55 -15.04 -7.22
N TRP A 19 -0.65 -14.07 -8.13
CA TRP A 19 -0.93 -12.69 -7.80
C TRP A 19 -2.26 -12.23 -8.37
N LEU A 20 -3.10 -11.61 -7.53
CA LEU A 20 -4.23 -10.81 -7.97
C LEU A 20 -3.74 -9.47 -8.52
N TRP A 21 -2.72 -8.89 -7.87
CA TRP A 21 -2.06 -7.65 -8.27
C TRP A 21 -0.59 -7.68 -7.80
N TYR A 22 0.33 -7.91 -8.72
CA TYR A 22 1.75 -7.95 -8.40
C TYR A 22 2.33 -6.54 -8.22
N PRO A 23 3.14 -6.29 -7.18
CA PRO A 23 3.51 -7.16 -6.07
C PRO A 23 2.66 -6.89 -4.79
N TYR A 24 1.48 -6.31 -4.92
CA TYR A 24 0.68 -5.76 -3.82
C TYR A 24 -0.27 -6.79 -3.19
N ILE A 25 -0.98 -7.57 -3.99
CA ILE A 25 -2.05 -8.46 -3.50
C ILE A 25 -1.85 -9.88 -4.04
N PRO A 26 -1.34 -10.82 -3.22
CA PRO A 26 -1.24 -12.23 -3.59
C PRO A 26 -2.58 -12.96 -3.41
N TYR A 27 -2.89 -13.92 -4.28
CA TYR A 27 -3.94 -14.89 -4.05
C TYR A 27 -3.58 -15.83 -2.89
N GLY A 28 -4.60 -16.41 -2.24
CA GLY A 28 -4.44 -17.35 -1.15
C GLY A 28 -3.83 -16.77 0.12
N LYS A 29 -3.79 -15.44 0.25
CA LYS A 29 -3.16 -14.75 1.37
C LYS A 29 -3.99 -13.56 1.83
N ILE A 30 -3.62 -13.03 3.00
CA ILE A 30 -4.23 -11.83 3.57
C ILE A 30 -3.39 -10.60 3.21
N THR A 31 -4.04 -9.58 2.68
CA THR A 31 -3.51 -8.22 2.48
C THR A 31 -4.29 -7.26 3.38
N ILE A 32 -3.58 -6.37 4.06
CA ILE A 32 -4.18 -5.30 4.86
C ILE A 32 -4.06 -3.97 4.10
N ILE A 33 -5.16 -3.23 4.01
CA ILE A 33 -5.20 -1.84 3.53
C ILE A 33 -5.53 -0.97 4.74
N GLN A 34 -4.61 -0.15 5.19
CA GLN A 34 -4.78 0.66 6.39
C GLN A 34 -4.39 2.12 6.17
N GLY A 35 -4.85 2.99 7.07
CA GLY A 35 -4.61 4.44 7.05
C GLY A 35 -5.56 5.15 8.00
N ASP A 36 -5.35 6.44 8.22
CA ASP A 36 -6.23 7.26 9.08
C ASP A 36 -7.66 7.34 8.50
N PRO A 37 -8.68 7.64 9.30
CA PRO A 37 -10.05 7.87 8.81
C PRO A 37 -10.09 8.97 7.73
N GLY A 38 -10.90 8.74 6.68
CA GLY A 38 -11.06 9.71 5.59
C GLY A 38 -9.93 9.74 4.55
N GLU A 39 -8.95 8.84 4.62
CA GLU A 39 -7.84 8.78 3.66
C GLU A 39 -8.18 8.08 2.33
N GLY A 40 -9.41 7.58 2.15
CA GLY A 40 -9.87 7.00 0.89
C GLY A 40 -9.66 5.50 0.74
N LYS A 41 -9.43 4.76 1.83
CA LYS A 41 -9.24 3.29 1.83
C LYS A 41 -10.42 2.53 1.21
N THR A 42 -11.64 2.81 1.70
CA THR A 42 -12.90 2.24 1.17
C THR A 42 -13.06 2.58 -0.30
N THR A 43 -12.81 3.81 -0.71
CA THR A 43 -12.89 4.23 -2.11
C THR A 43 -11.88 3.47 -2.99
N LEU A 44 -10.64 3.29 -2.50
CA LEU A 44 -9.64 2.48 -3.18
C LEU A 44 -10.09 1.02 -3.30
N ALA A 45 -10.61 0.42 -2.22
CA ALA A 45 -11.09 -0.97 -2.22
C ALA A 45 -12.26 -1.17 -3.20
N LEU A 46 -13.22 -0.23 -3.24
CA LEU A 46 -14.34 -0.25 -4.19
C LEU A 46 -13.86 -0.06 -5.63
N ARG A 47 -12.87 0.81 -5.87
CA ARG A 47 -12.30 0.99 -7.21
C ARG A 47 -11.58 -0.26 -7.71
N LEU A 48 -10.80 -0.92 -6.85
CA LEU A 48 -10.20 -2.22 -7.16
C LEU A 48 -11.27 -3.27 -7.45
N ALA A 49 -12.32 -3.35 -6.62
CA ALA A 49 -13.44 -4.26 -6.84
C ALA A 49 -14.15 -3.98 -8.17
N ALA A 50 -14.32 -2.72 -8.56
CA ALA A 50 -14.92 -2.34 -9.83
C ALA A 50 -14.09 -2.83 -11.03
N LEU A 51 -12.79 -2.59 -11.06
CA LEU A 51 -11.90 -3.07 -12.11
C LEU A 51 -11.90 -4.60 -12.20
N LEU A 52 -11.75 -5.27 -11.05
CA LEU A 52 -11.74 -6.73 -10.97
C LEU A 52 -13.06 -7.37 -11.41
N SER A 53 -14.20 -6.74 -11.10
CA SER A 53 -15.53 -7.25 -11.48
C SER A 53 -15.74 -7.33 -12.99
N LYS A 54 -15.02 -6.50 -13.75
CA LYS A 54 -15.06 -6.47 -15.24
C LYS A 54 -13.88 -7.20 -15.88
N GLY A 55 -12.91 -7.69 -15.10
CA GLY A 55 -11.67 -8.26 -15.64
C GLY A 55 -10.72 -7.19 -16.21
N GLU A 56 -10.90 -5.94 -15.84
CA GLU A 56 -10.01 -4.86 -16.27
C GLU A 56 -8.64 -4.92 -15.60
N ALA A 57 -7.63 -4.39 -16.28
CA ALA A 57 -6.28 -4.28 -15.76
C ALA A 57 -6.23 -3.41 -14.49
N LEU A 58 -5.46 -3.85 -13.52
CA LEU A 58 -5.13 -3.04 -12.35
C LEU A 58 -3.99 -2.06 -12.69
N PRO A 59 -3.81 -0.97 -11.94
CA PRO A 59 -2.76 0.00 -12.24
C PRO A 59 -1.37 -0.65 -12.33
N TYR A 60 -0.66 -0.38 -13.41
CA TYR A 60 0.69 -0.91 -13.69
C TYR A 60 0.79 -2.44 -13.72
N ASP A 61 -0.30 -3.08 -14.06
CA ASP A 61 -0.40 -4.53 -14.21
C ASP A 61 -1.09 -4.82 -15.55
N ASP A 62 -0.32 -5.25 -16.54
CA ASP A 62 -0.81 -5.57 -17.90
C ASP A 62 -1.39 -6.98 -17.98
N THR A 63 -1.60 -7.66 -16.84
CA THR A 63 -2.15 -9.02 -16.81
C THR A 63 -3.58 -9.03 -17.31
N GLU A 64 -3.82 -9.75 -18.40
CA GLU A 64 -5.18 -10.07 -18.85
C GLU A 64 -5.86 -10.98 -17.83
N ARG A 65 -7.11 -10.69 -17.49
CA ARG A 65 -7.87 -11.45 -16.50
C ARG A 65 -9.35 -11.55 -16.87
N GLU A 66 -9.95 -12.64 -16.46
CA GLU A 66 -11.39 -12.79 -16.48
C GLU A 66 -12.04 -11.99 -15.34
N PRO A 67 -13.32 -11.61 -15.47
CA PRO A 67 -14.09 -11.02 -14.37
C PRO A 67 -13.99 -11.84 -13.08
N VAL A 68 -13.68 -11.16 -11.97
CA VAL A 68 -13.45 -11.79 -10.66
C VAL A 68 -14.71 -11.67 -9.81
N LYS A 69 -15.15 -12.77 -9.24
CA LYS A 69 -16.24 -12.78 -8.26
C LYS A 69 -15.73 -12.35 -6.89
N ILE A 70 -16.43 -11.40 -6.28
CA ILE A 70 -16.00 -10.68 -5.08
C ILE A 70 -17.08 -10.79 -4.01
N ILE A 71 -16.70 -11.06 -2.76
CA ILE A 71 -17.52 -10.84 -1.57
C ILE A 71 -17.05 -9.55 -0.93
N TYR A 72 -17.92 -8.54 -0.81
CA TYR A 72 -17.62 -7.26 -0.18
C TYR A 72 -18.50 -7.09 1.06
N GLN A 73 -17.90 -7.09 2.23
CA GLN A 73 -18.59 -6.86 3.50
C GLN A 73 -18.26 -5.47 4.04
N THR A 74 -19.31 -4.75 4.45
CA THR A 74 -19.23 -3.45 5.08
C THR A 74 -20.12 -3.39 6.31
N ALA A 75 -19.62 -2.74 7.36
CA ALA A 75 -20.39 -2.56 8.60
C ALA A 75 -20.63 -1.08 8.96
N GLU A 76 -19.97 -0.16 8.25
CA GLU A 76 -20.10 1.28 8.51
C GLU A 76 -20.99 1.97 7.47
N ASP A 77 -20.87 1.57 6.20
CA ASP A 77 -21.56 2.20 5.07
C ASP A 77 -22.80 1.41 4.65
N GLY A 78 -23.93 2.08 4.41
CA GLY A 78 -25.16 1.46 3.89
C GLY A 78 -24.98 0.94 2.46
N LEU A 79 -25.59 -0.21 2.18
CA LEU A 79 -25.49 -0.83 0.85
C LEU A 79 -26.20 0.01 -0.21
N GLU A 80 -27.39 0.54 0.11
CA GLU A 80 -28.30 1.18 -0.83
C GLU A 80 -27.88 2.64 -1.13
N ASP A 81 -27.47 3.36 -0.11
CA ASP A 81 -27.19 4.79 -0.17
C ASP A 81 -25.72 5.17 -0.36
N THR A 82 -24.83 4.24 -0.08
CA THR A 82 -23.38 4.52 -0.10
C THR A 82 -22.61 3.56 -1.00
N ILE A 83 -22.66 2.25 -0.74
CA ILE A 83 -21.79 1.28 -1.43
C ILE A 83 -22.23 1.09 -2.88
N LYS A 84 -23.52 0.81 -3.10
CA LYS A 84 -24.06 0.60 -4.45
C LYS A 84 -23.85 1.82 -5.36
N PRO A 85 -24.18 3.06 -4.95
CA PRO A 85 -23.91 4.25 -5.75
C PRO A 85 -22.41 4.45 -6.06
N ARG A 86 -21.50 4.15 -5.11
CA ARG A 86 -20.05 4.26 -5.35
C ARG A 86 -19.54 3.19 -6.32
N LEU A 87 -20.07 1.97 -6.28
CA LEU A 87 -19.74 0.92 -7.23
C LEU A 87 -20.24 1.28 -8.64
N GLU A 88 -21.45 1.84 -8.76
CA GLU A 88 -22.01 2.33 -10.04
C GLU A 88 -21.19 3.49 -10.60
N ALA A 89 -20.81 4.45 -9.77
CA ALA A 89 -19.93 5.55 -10.17
C ALA A 89 -18.52 5.08 -10.58
N ALA A 90 -18.07 3.94 -10.03
CA ALA A 90 -16.84 3.28 -10.44
C ALA A 90 -17.01 2.34 -11.65
N GLU A 91 -18.23 2.28 -12.23
CA GLU A 91 -18.61 1.44 -13.37
C GLU A 91 -18.40 -0.07 -13.12
N ALA A 92 -18.65 -0.53 -11.87
CA ALA A 92 -18.51 -1.94 -11.51
C ALA A 92 -19.56 -2.82 -12.17
N ASP A 93 -19.19 -4.06 -12.53
CA ASP A 93 -20.17 -5.11 -12.75
C ASP A 93 -20.67 -5.65 -11.40
N CYS A 94 -21.76 -5.06 -10.91
CA CYS A 94 -22.33 -5.44 -9.62
C CYS A 94 -22.88 -6.89 -9.60
N THR A 95 -23.00 -7.56 -10.74
CA THR A 95 -23.39 -8.98 -10.78
C THR A 95 -22.29 -9.88 -10.23
N GLN A 96 -21.03 -9.43 -10.28
CA GLN A 96 -19.86 -10.12 -9.75
C GLN A 96 -19.59 -9.82 -8.28
N ILE A 97 -20.26 -8.82 -7.69
CA ILE A 97 -20.02 -8.39 -6.29
C ILE A 97 -21.19 -8.87 -5.43
N LYS A 98 -20.90 -9.67 -4.42
CA LYS A 98 -21.88 -10.23 -3.49
C LYS A 98 -21.62 -9.76 -2.06
N VAL A 99 -22.66 -9.75 -1.27
CA VAL A 99 -22.66 -9.41 0.16
C VAL A 99 -23.29 -10.56 0.92
N ILE A 100 -22.74 -10.93 2.07
CA ILE A 100 -23.39 -11.87 3.00
C ILE A 100 -24.41 -11.08 3.81
N ASP A 101 -25.64 -11.51 3.85
CA ASP A 101 -26.69 -10.86 4.63
C ASP A 101 -26.42 -11.02 6.14
N GLU A 102 -26.39 -9.90 6.83
CA GLU A 102 -26.15 -9.79 8.28
C GLU A 102 -27.42 -9.38 9.06
N SER A 103 -28.58 -9.33 8.40
CA SER A 103 -29.84 -8.88 9.02
C SER A 103 -30.25 -9.70 10.23
N GLU A 104 -29.95 -11.00 10.26
CA GLU A 104 -30.28 -11.90 11.36
C GLU A 104 -29.14 -12.05 12.38
N ALA A 105 -27.89 -12.00 11.92
CA ALA A 105 -26.72 -12.17 12.78
C ALA A 105 -25.49 -11.48 12.20
N ALA A 106 -24.83 -10.67 13.02
CA ALA A 106 -23.58 -10.01 12.66
C ALA A 106 -22.52 -11.05 12.24
N LEU A 107 -21.70 -10.69 11.26
CA LEU A 107 -20.62 -11.51 10.76
C LEU A 107 -19.35 -11.30 11.58
N SER A 108 -18.56 -12.35 11.75
CA SER A 108 -17.19 -12.23 12.27
C SER A 108 -16.20 -12.93 11.35
N MET A 109 -14.91 -12.63 11.47
CA MET A 109 -13.85 -13.28 10.68
C MET A 109 -13.75 -14.79 10.89
N LEU A 110 -14.31 -15.31 11.99
CA LEU A 110 -14.36 -16.75 12.30
C LEU A 110 -15.67 -17.40 11.89
N ASP A 111 -16.58 -16.64 11.31
CA ASP A 111 -17.90 -17.15 10.91
C ASP A 111 -17.78 -18.06 9.69
N GLU A 112 -18.33 -19.26 9.80
CA GLU A 112 -18.33 -20.24 8.72
C GLU A 112 -19.11 -19.81 7.48
N ARG A 113 -19.98 -18.78 7.59
CA ARG A 113 -20.68 -18.18 6.45
C ARG A 113 -19.71 -17.58 5.43
N ILE A 114 -18.51 -17.10 5.86
CA ILE A 114 -17.49 -16.60 4.93
C ILE A 114 -17.02 -17.73 4.02
N GLU A 115 -16.64 -18.87 4.60
CA GLU A 115 -16.19 -20.02 3.82
C GLU A 115 -17.30 -20.57 2.91
N LYS A 116 -18.53 -20.70 3.42
CA LYS A 116 -19.68 -21.13 2.64
C LYS A 116 -19.95 -20.18 1.46
N ALA A 117 -19.91 -18.88 1.68
CA ALA A 117 -20.12 -17.89 0.63
C ALA A 117 -19.01 -17.93 -0.44
N ILE A 118 -17.74 -18.13 -0.04
CA ILE A 118 -16.65 -18.31 -1.00
C ILE A 118 -16.93 -19.50 -1.93
N ILE A 119 -17.40 -20.61 -1.37
CA ILE A 119 -17.71 -21.83 -2.14
C ILE A 119 -18.91 -21.60 -3.07
N GLU A 120 -20.01 -21.07 -2.54
CA GLU A 120 -21.26 -20.88 -3.27
C GLU A 120 -21.13 -19.88 -4.40
N VAL A 121 -20.49 -18.75 -4.13
CA VAL A 121 -20.22 -17.70 -5.12
C VAL A 121 -19.11 -18.10 -6.09
N GLY A 122 -18.16 -18.90 -5.65
CA GLY A 122 -16.87 -19.10 -6.34
C GLY A 122 -16.01 -17.86 -6.25
N ALA A 123 -16.03 -17.17 -5.11
CA ALA A 123 -15.34 -15.91 -4.94
C ALA A 123 -13.82 -16.09 -4.90
N ARG A 124 -13.11 -15.21 -5.59
CA ARG A 124 -11.63 -15.15 -5.61
C ARG A 124 -11.10 -13.99 -4.78
N VAL A 125 -11.98 -13.08 -4.37
CA VAL A 125 -11.64 -11.93 -3.53
C VAL A 125 -12.70 -11.79 -2.43
N VAL A 126 -12.26 -11.60 -1.19
CA VAL A 126 -13.10 -11.20 -0.05
C VAL A 126 -12.56 -9.90 0.52
N ILE A 127 -13.41 -8.91 0.70
CA ILE A 127 -13.08 -7.60 1.27
C ILE A 127 -13.90 -7.42 2.54
N LEU A 128 -13.23 -7.14 3.67
CA LEU A 128 -13.86 -6.81 4.95
C LEU A 128 -13.53 -5.36 5.32
N ASP A 129 -14.53 -4.47 5.37
CA ASP A 129 -14.38 -3.03 5.55
C ASP A 129 -15.39 -2.47 6.58
N PRO A 130 -14.95 -2.05 7.76
CA PRO A 130 -13.59 -2.18 8.29
C PRO A 130 -13.36 -3.49 9.06
N ILE A 131 -12.11 -3.93 9.12
CA ILE A 131 -11.70 -5.12 9.88
C ILE A 131 -12.18 -5.09 11.33
N GLN A 132 -12.19 -3.90 11.94
CA GLN A 132 -12.57 -3.71 13.34
C GLN A 132 -13.98 -4.25 13.65
N ALA A 133 -14.89 -4.14 12.71
CA ALA A 133 -16.26 -4.61 12.86
C ALA A 133 -16.37 -6.15 12.82
N TYR A 134 -15.42 -6.81 12.16
CA TYR A 134 -15.47 -8.25 11.89
C TYR A 134 -14.57 -9.09 12.78
N VAL A 135 -13.83 -8.50 13.72
CA VAL A 135 -12.96 -9.27 14.64
C VAL A 135 -13.78 -10.23 15.53
N GLY A 136 -15.00 -9.85 15.88
CA GLY A 136 -15.88 -10.60 16.75
C GLY A 136 -15.86 -10.07 18.20
N ALA A 137 -17.04 -10.07 18.84
CA ALA A 137 -17.24 -9.43 20.14
C ALA A 137 -16.39 -10.02 21.27
N ASN A 138 -15.98 -11.28 21.16
CA ASN A 138 -15.23 -12.00 22.19
C ASN A 138 -13.70 -11.95 21.97
N ILE A 139 -13.23 -11.22 20.95
CA ILE A 139 -11.80 -11.12 20.60
C ILE A 139 -11.26 -9.77 21.02
N ASN A 140 -10.23 -9.78 21.85
CA ASN A 140 -9.53 -8.56 22.19
C ASN A 140 -8.49 -8.24 21.11
N MET A 141 -8.74 -7.18 20.33
CA MET A 141 -7.85 -6.71 19.25
C MET A 141 -6.43 -6.33 19.72
N ASN A 142 -6.22 -6.11 21.00
CA ASN A 142 -4.89 -5.83 21.57
C ASN A 142 -4.20 -7.09 22.09
N ASN A 143 -4.88 -8.25 22.11
CA ASN A 143 -4.30 -9.52 22.53
C ASN A 143 -3.67 -10.23 21.31
N ALA A 144 -2.35 -10.30 21.32
CA ALA A 144 -1.56 -10.92 20.26
C ALA A 144 -2.00 -12.35 19.92
N ASN A 145 -2.27 -13.19 20.93
CA ASN A 145 -2.61 -14.59 20.73
C ASN A 145 -3.99 -14.76 20.09
N GLU A 146 -4.96 -13.96 20.52
CA GLU A 146 -6.32 -13.99 19.95
C GLU A 146 -6.30 -13.53 18.50
N VAL A 147 -5.62 -12.42 18.22
CA VAL A 147 -5.46 -11.90 16.85
C VAL A 147 -4.77 -12.92 15.94
N ARG A 148 -3.66 -13.54 16.39
CA ARG A 148 -2.98 -14.59 15.61
C ARG A 148 -3.88 -15.76 15.27
N ASN A 149 -4.71 -16.20 16.21
CA ASN A 149 -5.64 -17.32 15.98
C ASN A 149 -6.68 -16.99 14.91
N VAL A 150 -7.27 -15.80 14.98
CA VAL A 150 -8.24 -15.31 13.99
C VAL A 150 -7.59 -15.20 12.60
N MET A 151 -6.46 -14.53 12.52
CA MET A 151 -5.73 -14.34 11.26
C MET A 151 -5.24 -15.66 10.66
N ALA A 152 -4.81 -16.62 11.50
CA ALA A 152 -4.39 -17.94 11.04
C ALA A 152 -5.56 -18.76 10.46
N GLN A 153 -6.76 -18.66 11.03
CA GLN A 153 -7.93 -19.35 10.48
C GLN A 153 -8.37 -18.71 9.15
N LEU A 154 -8.44 -17.39 9.11
CA LEU A 154 -8.78 -16.67 7.88
C LEU A 154 -7.73 -16.93 6.78
N GLY A 155 -6.44 -16.97 7.14
CA GLY A 155 -5.35 -17.31 6.22
C GLY A 155 -5.45 -18.72 5.66
N ARG A 156 -5.92 -19.71 6.45
CA ARG A 156 -6.18 -21.07 5.96
C ARG A 156 -7.32 -21.11 4.94
N ILE A 157 -8.38 -20.34 5.16
CA ILE A 157 -9.49 -20.21 4.20
C ILE A 157 -8.98 -19.59 2.90
N ALA A 158 -8.20 -18.49 2.99
CA ALA A 158 -7.58 -17.86 1.84
C ALA A 158 -6.77 -18.88 1.01
N GLU A 159 -5.87 -19.63 1.66
CA GLU A 159 -5.00 -20.61 1.01
C GLU A 159 -5.77 -21.78 0.41
N LYS A 160 -6.76 -22.32 1.15
CA LYS A 160 -7.58 -23.46 0.71
C LYS A 160 -8.35 -23.19 -0.58
N TYR A 161 -8.86 -21.97 -0.75
CA TYR A 161 -9.69 -21.59 -1.89
C TYR A 161 -8.96 -20.69 -2.90
N ASP A 162 -7.66 -20.48 -2.71
CA ASP A 162 -6.84 -19.58 -3.52
C ASP A 162 -7.54 -18.21 -3.70
N CYS A 163 -8.04 -17.68 -2.59
CA CYS A 163 -8.83 -16.45 -2.51
C CYS A 163 -7.98 -15.35 -1.87
N ALA A 164 -7.91 -14.17 -2.49
CA ALA A 164 -7.28 -13.01 -1.87
C ALA A 164 -8.22 -12.40 -0.82
N ILE A 165 -7.75 -12.24 0.42
CA ILE A 165 -8.53 -11.62 1.49
C ILE A 165 -7.94 -10.24 1.79
N LEU A 166 -8.75 -9.20 1.57
CA LEU A 166 -8.40 -7.80 1.81
C LEU A 166 -9.09 -7.32 3.09
N LEU A 167 -8.31 -6.90 4.05
CA LEU A 167 -8.79 -6.35 5.32
C LEU A 167 -8.53 -4.85 5.33
N VAL A 168 -9.61 -4.07 5.23
CA VAL A 168 -9.53 -2.60 5.29
C VAL A 168 -9.67 -2.14 6.74
N GLY A 169 -8.78 -1.25 7.20
CA GLY A 169 -8.85 -0.85 8.60
C GLY A 169 -8.26 0.52 8.92
N HIS A 170 -8.62 1.02 10.08
CA HIS A 170 -8.13 2.30 10.59
C HIS A 170 -6.87 2.12 11.42
N MET A 171 -5.91 3.02 11.22
CA MET A 171 -4.70 3.07 12.05
C MET A 171 -5.01 3.67 13.42
N ASN A 172 -4.30 3.20 14.46
CA ASN A 172 -4.39 3.79 15.79
C ASN A 172 -3.77 5.21 15.81
N LYS A 173 -4.41 6.12 16.52
CA LYS A 173 -3.90 7.48 16.78
C LYS A 173 -2.77 7.43 17.82
N GLY A 174 -1.63 6.84 17.51
CA GLY A 174 -0.43 6.87 18.36
C GLY A 174 0.41 8.11 18.01
N SER A 175 0.56 9.04 18.95
CA SER A 175 1.46 10.17 18.80
C SER A 175 2.91 9.73 19.03
N GLY A 176 3.78 9.92 18.05
CA GLY A 176 5.23 10.01 18.28
C GLY A 176 6.11 8.80 17.98
N ASN A 177 5.62 7.68 17.47
CA ASN A 177 6.44 6.51 17.13
C ASN A 177 6.50 6.25 15.61
N LYS A 178 7.56 5.52 15.18
CA LYS A 178 7.77 5.08 13.79
C LYS A 178 6.50 4.44 13.22
N SER A 179 6.31 4.55 11.92
CA SER A 179 5.18 4.04 11.13
C SER A 179 4.72 2.62 11.50
N SER A 180 5.66 1.73 11.76
CA SER A 180 5.42 0.33 12.15
C SER A 180 4.62 0.14 13.46
N TYR A 181 4.46 1.18 14.28
CA TYR A 181 3.72 1.12 15.55
C TYR A 181 2.31 1.74 15.50
N ARG A 182 1.89 2.31 14.36
CA ARG A 182 0.55 2.89 14.19
C ARG A 182 -0.49 1.89 13.66
N GLY A 183 -0.23 0.59 13.78
CA GLY A 183 -1.08 -0.47 13.23
C GLY A 183 -2.49 -0.57 13.83
N LEU A 184 -3.27 -1.52 13.32
CA LEU A 184 -4.68 -1.85 13.61
C LEU A 184 -4.94 -2.42 15.03
N GLY A 185 -4.37 -1.89 16.08
CA GLY A 185 -4.46 -2.51 17.41
C GLY A 185 -3.20 -3.33 17.70
N SER A 186 -3.29 -4.66 17.79
CA SER A 186 -2.09 -5.50 17.92
C SER A 186 -1.24 -5.46 16.65
N ILE A 187 0.08 -5.37 16.81
CA ILE A 187 1.08 -5.53 15.75
C ILE A 187 0.92 -6.87 15.01
N ASP A 188 0.24 -7.83 15.63
CA ASP A 188 0.04 -9.17 15.10
C ASP A 188 -0.91 -9.22 13.88
N PHE A 189 -1.77 -8.22 13.70
CA PHE A 189 -2.51 -8.08 12.43
C PHE A 189 -1.54 -7.92 11.26
N GLN A 190 -0.63 -6.94 11.35
CA GLN A 190 0.38 -6.72 10.31
C GLN A 190 1.36 -7.89 10.20
N ALA A 191 1.77 -8.46 11.35
CA ALA A 191 2.70 -9.59 11.36
C ALA A 191 2.13 -10.82 10.61
N SER A 192 0.82 -11.07 10.73
CA SER A 192 0.14 -12.21 10.12
C SER A 192 -0.18 -12.01 8.63
N ALA A 193 -0.35 -10.77 8.16
CA ALA A 193 -0.57 -10.47 6.76
C ALA A 193 0.70 -10.68 5.92
N ARG A 194 0.55 -11.02 4.64
CA ARG A 194 1.67 -11.16 3.70
C ARG A 194 1.98 -9.88 2.94
N SER A 195 1.01 -8.98 2.85
CA SER A 195 1.17 -7.62 2.31
C SER A 195 0.44 -6.63 3.20
N VAL A 196 1.02 -5.45 3.38
CA VAL A 196 0.40 -4.33 4.11
C VAL A 196 0.55 -3.09 3.26
N LEU A 197 -0.58 -2.48 2.91
CA LEU A 197 -0.69 -1.28 2.11
C LEU A 197 -1.17 -0.13 3.02
N ILE A 198 -0.43 0.97 3.02
CA ILE A 198 -0.80 2.18 3.75
C ILE A 198 -1.34 3.20 2.76
N VAL A 199 -2.52 3.73 3.05
CA VAL A 199 -3.16 4.80 2.28
C VAL A 199 -3.14 6.07 3.11
N GLY A 200 -2.61 7.13 2.53
CA GLY A 200 -2.54 8.43 3.18
C GLY A 200 -2.67 9.58 2.19
N ARG A 201 -2.95 10.75 2.72
CA ARG A 201 -3.15 12.00 1.99
C ARG A 201 -1.85 12.78 1.90
N ILE A 202 -1.58 13.37 0.75
CA ILE A 202 -0.49 14.34 0.62
C ILE A 202 -0.93 15.66 1.27
N LYS A 203 -0.17 16.11 2.27
CA LYS A 203 -0.53 17.27 3.10
C LYS A 203 -0.71 18.55 2.29
N ASP A 204 0.20 18.79 1.35
CA ASP A 204 0.22 20.01 0.53
C ASP A 204 -0.73 19.91 -0.68
N ASN A 205 -1.24 18.71 -0.99
CA ASN A 205 -2.28 18.50 -1.99
C ASN A 205 -3.32 17.50 -1.48
N PRO A 206 -4.32 17.96 -0.70
CA PRO A 206 -5.27 17.09 -0.02
C PRO A 206 -6.20 16.28 -0.94
N GLN A 207 -6.27 16.54 -2.22
CA GLN A 207 -6.99 15.72 -3.20
C GLN A 207 -6.18 14.48 -3.59
N VAL A 208 -4.86 14.55 -3.51
CA VAL A 208 -3.98 13.42 -3.82
C VAL A 208 -3.86 12.49 -2.62
N ARG A 209 -4.04 11.22 -2.88
CA ARG A 209 -3.83 10.09 -1.97
C ARG A 209 -2.71 9.22 -2.54
N VAL A 210 -1.98 8.58 -1.66
CA VAL A 210 -0.93 7.63 -2.07
C VAL A 210 -1.13 6.32 -1.30
N MET A 211 -1.04 5.23 -2.03
CA MET A 211 -0.92 3.88 -1.50
C MET A 211 0.55 3.48 -1.52
N VAL A 212 1.11 3.17 -0.36
CA VAL A 212 2.50 2.72 -0.20
C VAL A 212 2.50 1.33 0.42
N GLN A 213 3.35 0.43 -0.06
CA GLN A 213 3.51 -0.90 0.53
C GLN A 213 4.49 -0.83 1.70
N ASP A 214 4.00 -1.04 2.92
CA ASP A 214 4.78 -1.05 4.18
C ASP A 214 5.39 -2.42 4.47
N LYS A 215 4.79 -3.48 3.94
CA LYS A 215 5.25 -4.85 4.07
C LYS A 215 4.96 -5.66 2.82
N SER A 216 5.98 -6.35 2.35
CA SER A 216 5.88 -7.43 1.36
C SER A 216 6.68 -8.64 1.85
N SER A 217 6.02 -9.80 1.97
CA SER A 217 6.68 -11.04 2.44
C SER A 217 6.97 -12.03 1.31
N LEU A 218 6.50 -11.77 0.09
CA LEU A 218 6.50 -12.73 -1.01
C LEU A 218 7.17 -12.19 -2.29
N ALA A 219 7.43 -10.88 -2.33
CA ALA A 219 8.11 -10.19 -3.42
C ALA A 219 8.86 -8.97 -2.87
N PRO A 220 9.74 -8.32 -3.64
CA PRO A 220 10.20 -6.96 -3.34
C PRO A 220 9.00 -6.01 -3.21
N GLU A 221 9.15 -4.98 -2.38
CA GLU A 221 8.11 -3.95 -2.23
C GLU A 221 7.86 -3.24 -3.56
N GLY A 222 6.57 -3.01 -3.85
CA GLY A 222 6.13 -2.26 -5.01
C GLY A 222 6.33 -0.76 -4.84
N GLU A 223 6.34 -0.04 -5.95
CA GLU A 223 6.38 1.42 -5.94
C GLU A 223 5.08 2.01 -5.38
N ALA A 224 5.17 3.18 -4.73
CA ALA A 224 3.97 3.85 -4.26
C ALA A 224 3.11 4.33 -5.44
N ILE A 225 1.79 4.20 -5.33
CA ILE A 225 0.83 4.57 -6.37
C ILE A 225 -0.07 5.68 -5.86
N ALA A 226 -0.12 6.79 -6.60
CA ALA A 226 -0.98 7.92 -6.30
C ALA A 226 -2.31 7.87 -7.06
N PHE A 227 -3.35 8.35 -6.39
CA PHE A 227 -4.66 8.58 -6.96
C PHE A 227 -5.28 9.88 -6.43
N GLU A 228 -6.14 10.47 -7.21
CA GLU A 228 -6.87 11.68 -6.85
C GLU A 228 -8.30 11.31 -6.44
N LEU A 229 -8.78 11.97 -5.39
CA LEU A 229 -10.18 11.97 -4.98
C LEU A 229 -10.70 13.38 -5.06
N ASP A 230 -11.38 13.66 -6.13
CA ASP A 230 -12.02 14.95 -6.38
C ASP A 230 -13.55 14.84 -6.25
N LYS A 231 -14.20 15.88 -5.71
CA LYS A 231 -15.67 15.88 -5.52
C LYS A 231 -16.44 15.96 -6.83
N GLU A 232 -15.84 16.59 -7.84
CA GLU A 232 -16.48 16.80 -9.15
C GLU A 232 -16.06 15.73 -10.15
N ASN A 233 -14.79 15.33 -10.13
CA ASN A 233 -14.19 14.42 -11.10
C ASN A 233 -14.07 12.97 -10.60
N GLY A 234 -14.43 12.72 -9.35
CA GLY A 234 -14.41 11.38 -8.76
C GLY A 234 -13.00 10.84 -8.50
N PHE A 235 -12.80 9.56 -8.76
CA PHE A 235 -11.53 8.85 -8.56
C PHE A 235 -10.71 8.79 -9.86
N LYS A 236 -9.43 9.14 -9.78
CA LYS A 236 -8.50 9.04 -10.92
C LYS A 236 -7.13 8.53 -10.47
N TRP A 237 -6.59 7.53 -11.16
CA TRP A 237 -5.20 7.14 -11.00
C TRP A 237 -4.27 8.23 -11.54
N ILE A 238 -3.24 8.61 -10.76
CA ILE A 238 -2.25 9.63 -11.15
C ILE A 238 -1.00 8.96 -11.71
N GLY A 239 -0.45 7.98 -10.96
CA GLY A 239 0.80 7.34 -11.35
C GLY A 239 1.66 6.89 -10.17
N HIS A 240 2.87 6.47 -10.48
CA HIS A 240 3.88 6.24 -9.46
C HIS A 240 4.21 7.52 -8.71
N TYR A 241 4.44 7.40 -7.40
CA TYR A 241 4.71 8.52 -6.52
C TYR A 241 5.89 8.22 -5.62
N ASP A 242 6.93 9.03 -5.69
CA ASP A 242 8.16 8.82 -4.92
C ASP A 242 7.99 9.34 -3.48
N ILE A 243 7.50 8.47 -2.60
CA ILE A 243 7.30 8.77 -1.17
C ILE A 243 7.51 7.50 -0.35
N SER A 244 8.13 7.63 0.82
CA SER A 244 8.22 6.54 1.79
C SER A 244 7.01 6.50 2.71
N VAL A 245 6.79 5.36 3.39
CA VAL A 245 5.75 5.22 4.43
C VAL A 245 5.94 6.26 5.54
N ASP A 246 7.18 6.46 6.00
CA ASP A 246 7.49 7.42 7.05
C ASP A 246 7.15 8.86 6.64
N ASP A 247 7.47 9.24 5.41
CA ASP A 247 7.16 10.58 4.88
C ASP A 247 5.65 10.79 4.74
N LEU A 248 4.93 9.79 4.22
CA LEU A 248 3.47 9.83 4.10
C LEU A 248 2.79 10.00 5.47
N LEU A 249 3.21 9.23 6.47
CA LEU A 249 2.59 9.24 7.80
C LEU A 249 3.01 10.44 8.67
N SER A 250 4.21 10.98 8.46
CA SER A 250 4.65 12.20 9.16
C SER A 250 4.00 13.46 8.60
N GLY A 251 3.51 13.39 7.37
CA GLY A 251 2.97 14.55 6.66
C GLY A 251 4.02 15.65 6.39
N ILE A 252 5.29 15.33 6.59
CA ILE A 252 6.43 16.18 6.27
C ILE A 252 7.13 15.49 5.11
N PRO A 253 6.99 15.99 3.86
CA PRO A 253 7.83 15.50 2.79
C PRO A 253 9.29 15.74 3.22
N LYS A 254 10.06 14.70 3.45
CA LYS A 254 11.51 14.88 3.44
C LYS A 254 11.85 15.36 2.05
N GLU A 255 12.55 16.50 1.98
CA GLU A 255 13.17 16.94 0.72
C GLU A 255 13.77 15.72 0.02
N LYS A 256 13.33 15.44 -1.20
CA LYS A 256 13.88 14.31 -1.96
C LYS A 256 15.39 14.37 -1.91
N LYS A 257 16.08 13.26 -1.74
CA LYS A 257 17.56 13.26 -1.75
C LYS A 257 18.12 13.87 -3.03
N SER A 258 17.37 13.82 -4.14
CA SER A 258 17.68 14.56 -5.38
C SER A 258 17.56 16.07 -5.19
N GLU A 259 16.49 16.57 -4.57
CA GLU A 259 16.29 18.00 -4.24
C GLU A 259 17.30 18.46 -3.21
N GLN A 260 17.61 17.63 -2.19
CA GLN A 260 18.68 17.91 -1.24
C GLN A 260 20.04 18.03 -1.95
N ALA A 261 20.29 17.20 -2.97
CA ALA A 261 21.51 17.28 -3.76
C ALA A 261 21.55 18.58 -4.60
N GLU A 262 20.44 18.96 -5.21
CA GLU A 262 20.33 20.22 -5.97
C GLU A 262 20.44 21.42 -5.05
N ASN A 263 19.76 21.45 -3.92
CA ASN A 263 19.82 22.51 -2.93
C ASN A 263 21.23 22.65 -2.35
N LEU A 264 21.90 21.52 -2.04
CA LEU A 264 23.29 21.53 -1.61
C LEU A 264 24.20 22.17 -2.66
N ILE A 265 24.06 21.80 -3.93
CA ILE A 265 24.84 22.40 -5.02
C ILE A 265 24.57 23.91 -5.12
N LEU A 266 23.31 24.32 -5.13
CA LEU A 266 22.89 25.72 -5.23
C LEU A 266 23.41 26.54 -4.03
N GLU A 267 23.32 26.04 -2.81
CA GLU A 267 23.80 26.71 -1.60
C GLU A 267 25.30 27.10 -1.71
N TYR A 268 26.13 26.14 -2.16
CA TYR A 268 27.58 26.36 -2.21
C TYR A 268 28.04 27.08 -3.48
N LEU A 269 27.34 26.88 -4.61
CA LEU A 269 27.72 27.48 -5.89
C LEU A 269 27.06 28.84 -6.15
N SER A 270 26.04 29.23 -5.41
CA SER A 270 25.43 30.56 -5.50
C SER A 270 26.39 31.71 -5.18
N LYS A 271 27.43 31.41 -4.40
CA LYS A 271 28.49 32.37 -4.02
C LYS A 271 29.72 32.33 -4.93
N GLY A 272 29.66 31.57 -6.01
CA GLY A 272 30.76 31.38 -6.96
C GLY A 272 31.25 29.94 -7.04
N LYS A 273 32.40 29.73 -7.70
CA LYS A 273 32.96 28.38 -7.82
C LYS A 273 33.37 27.79 -6.48
N TYR A 274 33.15 26.47 -6.32
CA TYR A 274 33.43 25.76 -5.07
C TYR A 274 34.27 24.49 -5.34
N PRO A 275 35.23 24.12 -4.45
CA PRO A 275 36.06 22.93 -4.64
C PRO A 275 35.26 21.65 -4.69
N GLN A 276 35.37 20.87 -5.77
CA GLN A 276 34.61 19.63 -5.99
C GLN A 276 34.78 18.65 -4.82
N GLN A 277 35.98 18.42 -4.33
CA GLN A 277 36.23 17.48 -3.25
C GLN A 277 35.55 17.87 -1.94
N ALA A 278 35.51 19.19 -1.64
CA ALA A 278 34.83 19.69 -0.46
C ALA A 278 33.33 19.50 -0.56
N LEU A 279 32.73 19.71 -1.74
CA LEU A 279 31.31 19.47 -1.97
C LEU A 279 30.94 17.97 -1.86
N LEU A 280 31.76 17.09 -2.44
CA LEU A 280 31.60 15.64 -2.31
C LEU A 280 31.66 15.18 -0.85
N LYS A 281 32.54 15.76 -0.04
CA LYS A 281 32.63 15.47 1.41
C LYS A 281 31.35 15.89 2.15
N LYS A 282 30.80 17.06 1.83
CA LYS A 282 29.57 17.59 2.42
C LYS A 282 28.36 16.76 2.00
N ALA A 283 28.24 16.39 0.73
CA ALA A 283 27.18 15.52 0.23
C ALA A 283 27.19 14.16 0.95
N ARG A 284 28.36 13.57 1.11
CA ARG A 284 28.50 12.30 1.86
C ARG A 284 28.09 12.44 3.33
N ALA A 285 28.43 13.56 3.98
CA ALA A 285 28.03 13.84 5.36
C ALA A 285 26.51 14.05 5.49
N ALA A 286 25.86 14.57 4.44
CA ALA A 286 24.40 14.70 4.35
C ALA A 286 23.68 13.43 3.88
N GLY A 287 24.38 12.30 3.70
CA GLY A 287 23.82 11.04 3.24
C GLY A 287 23.41 11.01 1.77
N ILE A 288 23.93 11.96 0.96
CA ILE A 288 23.69 12.05 -0.49
C ILE A 288 24.74 11.19 -1.21
N SER A 289 24.28 10.24 -2.03
CA SER A 289 25.16 9.40 -2.83
C SER A 289 25.84 10.19 -3.95
N LYS A 290 27.05 9.73 -4.36
CA LYS A 290 27.76 10.35 -5.49
C LYS A 290 26.90 10.35 -6.77
N ARG A 291 26.14 9.30 -7.02
CA ARG A 291 25.25 9.19 -8.18
C ARG A 291 24.20 10.30 -8.20
N LEU A 292 23.50 10.50 -7.09
CA LEU A 292 22.49 11.57 -6.96
C LEU A 292 23.11 12.96 -7.11
N LEU A 293 24.32 13.16 -6.58
CA LEU A 293 25.02 14.43 -6.74
C LEU A 293 25.44 14.67 -8.20
N ASP A 294 25.84 13.63 -8.93
CA ASP A 294 26.19 13.71 -10.34
C ASP A 294 24.93 13.94 -11.21
N GLU A 295 23.77 13.38 -10.85
CA GLU A 295 22.48 13.63 -11.49
C GLU A 295 22.03 15.10 -11.27
N ALA A 296 22.09 15.59 -10.04
CA ALA A 296 21.82 17.00 -9.71
C ALA A 296 22.77 17.97 -10.40
N LYS A 297 24.06 17.61 -10.53
CA LYS A 297 25.02 18.37 -11.32
C LYS A 297 24.60 18.53 -12.77
N LYS A 298 24.07 17.46 -13.38
CA LYS A 298 23.56 17.50 -14.77
C LYS A 298 22.29 18.35 -14.88
N SER A 299 21.35 18.16 -13.96
CA SER A 299 20.09 18.92 -13.91
C SER A 299 20.34 20.42 -13.84
N LEU A 300 21.28 20.84 -13.01
CA LEU A 300 21.64 22.25 -12.81
C LEU A 300 22.69 22.79 -13.85
N ASN A 301 23.08 21.99 -14.83
CA ASN A 301 24.08 22.33 -15.83
C ASN A 301 25.41 22.83 -15.23
N VAL A 302 25.80 22.30 -14.07
CA VAL A 302 27.02 22.72 -13.34
C VAL A 302 28.27 22.36 -14.14
N GLN A 303 29.13 23.36 -14.32
CA GLN A 303 30.39 23.23 -15.03
C GLN A 303 31.54 22.83 -14.11
N SER A 304 32.45 22.01 -14.63
CA SER A 304 33.71 21.67 -13.93
C SER A 304 34.86 22.49 -14.51
N VAL A 305 35.55 23.22 -13.67
CA VAL A 305 36.71 24.06 -14.02
C VAL A 305 37.92 23.58 -13.26
N LYS A 306 39.06 23.47 -13.96
CA LYS A 306 40.33 23.08 -13.35
C LYS A 306 41.21 24.32 -13.12
N GLU A 307 41.63 24.53 -11.87
CA GLU A 307 42.57 25.58 -11.51
C GLU A 307 43.77 24.95 -10.78
N GLY A 308 44.93 25.05 -11.41
CA GLY A 308 46.11 24.36 -10.93
C GLY A 308 45.94 22.85 -10.83
N SER A 309 46.09 22.29 -9.64
CA SER A 309 45.90 20.87 -9.35
C SER A 309 44.49 20.53 -8.86
N GLN A 310 43.60 21.52 -8.71
CA GLN A 310 42.30 21.35 -8.07
C GLN A 310 41.13 21.54 -9.04
N TRP A 311 40.07 20.72 -8.86
CA TRP A 311 38.81 20.85 -9.60
C TRP A 311 37.80 21.64 -8.78
N TYR A 312 37.10 22.56 -9.47
CA TYR A 312 36.00 23.36 -8.94
C TYR A 312 34.73 23.11 -9.74
N TRP A 313 33.61 23.29 -9.10
CA TRP A 313 32.30 23.34 -9.74
C TRP A 313 31.77 24.78 -9.68
N GLN A 314 31.05 25.18 -10.74
CA GLN A 314 30.41 26.51 -10.83
C GLN A 314 29.06 26.37 -11.57
N LEU A 315 28.09 27.21 -11.23
CA LEU A 315 26.86 27.35 -12.00
C LEU A 315 27.19 28.01 -13.37
N PRO A 316 26.37 27.69 -14.42
CA PRO A 316 26.49 28.39 -15.68
C PRO A 316 26.27 29.90 -15.47
N GLU A 317 27.03 30.74 -16.16
CA GLU A 317 26.78 32.18 -16.19
C GLU A 317 25.34 32.39 -16.74
N LYS A 318 24.54 33.22 -16.05
CA LYS A 318 23.24 33.63 -16.59
C LYS A 318 23.52 34.37 -17.89
N MET A 319 23.08 33.83 -19.04
CA MET A 319 22.95 34.64 -20.24
C MET A 319 21.96 35.75 -19.93
N GLU A 320 22.42 36.99 -19.95
CA GLU A 320 21.56 38.18 -19.93
C GLU A 320 20.67 38.24 -21.16
#